data_7a6e72bcbd8924966bd078abd0ed7db8
#
_entry.id   7a6e72bcbd8924966bd078abd0ed7db8
#
_cell.length_a   1.000
_cell.length_b   1.000
_cell.length_c   1.000
_cell.angle_alpha   90.00
_cell.angle_beta   90.00
_cell.angle_gamma   90.00
#
_symmetry.space_group_name_H-M   'P 1'
#
loop_
_entity.id
_entity.type
_entity.pdbx_description
1 polymer ?
#
loop_
_entity_poly.entity_id
_entity_poly.type
_entity_poly.pdbx_seq_one_letter_code
_entity_poly.pdbx_strand_id
1 'polypeptide(L)'
;MRHLVAATILSAALLLPTLAMAASQSYYDKKAATAAGAGQQTISIYVDVDLGARKSGSADELNQSHRAFNASGYDVVSVVGYTENGDLQGFFVTYVRR
;
A
#
# COMPACT_ATOMS: atom_id res chain seq x y z
N MET A 1 -8.75 17.39 -23.34
CA MET A 1 -7.82 17.72 -22.29
C MET A 1 -8.38 18.64 -21.25
N ARG A 2 -8.88 19.75 -21.64
CA ARG A 2 -9.34 20.73 -20.66
C ARG A 2 -10.51 20.29 -19.85
N HIS A 3 -11.37 19.48 -20.40
CA HIS A 3 -12.51 18.96 -19.67
C HIS A 3 -12.10 18.01 -18.52
N LEU A 4 -10.91 17.47 -18.56
CA LEU A 4 -10.42 16.62 -17.49
C LEU A 4 -10.26 17.38 -16.18
N VAL A 5 -9.94 18.66 -16.29
CA VAL A 5 -9.74 19.48 -15.10
C VAL A 5 -11.04 19.64 -14.33
N ALA A 6 -12.13 19.86 -15.04
CA ALA A 6 -13.43 20.02 -14.39
C ALA A 6 -13.84 18.74 -13.64
N ALA A 7 -13.62 17.60 -14.27
CA ALA A 7 -13.97 16.33 -13.64
C ALA A 7 -13.17 16.11 -12.35
N THR A 8 -11.90 16.50 -12.36
CA THR A 8 -11.06 16.35 -11.20
C THR A 8 -11.54 17.18 -10.02
N ILE A 9 -11.95 18.41 -10.29
CA ILE A 9 -12.43 19.29 -9.25
C ILE A 9 -13.68 18.73 -8.60
N LEU A 10 -14.57 18.20 -9.38
CA LEU A 10 -15.80 17.62 -8.87
C LEU A 10 -15.54 16.45 -7.94
N SER A 11 -14.59 15.63 -8.29
CA SER A 11 -14.25 14.47 -7.48
C SER A 11 -13.69 14.86 -6.13
N ALA A 12 -12.87 15.88 -6.08
CA ALA A 12 -12.20 16.27 -4.85
C ALA A 12 -13.16 16.62 -3.73
N ALA A 13 -14.32 17.11 -4.05
CA ALA A 13 -15.27 17.59 -3.04
C ALA A 13 -15.90 16.47 -2.22
N LEU A 14 -15.81 15.21 -2.66
CA LEU A 14 -16.53 14.13 -2.04
C LEU A 14 -15.68 13.12 -1.29
N LEU A 15 -14.39 13.35 -1.17
CA LEU A 15 -13.50 12.21 -0.93
C LEU A 15 -12.54 12.36 0.23
N LEU A 16 -12.96 12.95 1.36
CA LEU A 16 -12.07 13.01 2.51
C LEU A 16 -11.59 11.64 2.99
N PRO A 17 -12.48 10.63 3.16
CA PRO A 17 -12.00 9.30 3.54
C PRO A 17 -11.12 8.66 2.47
N THR A 18 -11.43 8.93 1.20
CA THR A 18 -10.67 8.38 0.09
C THR A 18 -9.27 8.98 -0.01
N LEU A 19 -9.09 10.21 0.49
CA LEU A 19 -7.76 10.82 0.48
C LEU A 19 -6.76 10.07 1.35
N ALA A 20 -7.19 9.53 2.49
CA ALA A 20 -6.32 8.73 3.34
C ALA A 20 -5.87 7.46 2.63
N MET A 21 -6.80 6.78 1.94
CA MET A 21 -6.47 5.59 1.16
C MET A 21 -5.55 5.92 0.00
N ALA A 22 -5.78 7.05 -0.67
CA ALA A 22 -4.94 7.50 -1.76
C ALA A 22 -3.52 7.79 -1.28
N ALA A 23 -3.38 8.38 -0.08
CA ALA A 23 -2.07 8.67 0.49
C ALA A 23 -1.31 7.40 0.81
N SER A 24 -1.99 6.38 1.39
CA SER A 24 -1.37 5.09 1.65
C SER A 24 -0.97 4.40 0.36
N GLN A 25 -1.83 4.41 -0.64
CA GLN A 25 -1.53 3.80 -1.93
C GLN A 25 -0.32 4.47 -2.57
N SER A 26 -0.26 5.79 -2.52
CA SER A 26 0.87 6.55 -3.06
C SER A 26 2.18 6.19 -2.37
N TYR A 27 2.14 5.98 -1.07
CA TYR A 27 3.31 5.57 -0.30
C TYR A 27 3.85 4.23 -0.79
N TYR A 28 2.97 3.24 -0.97
CA TYR A 28 3.38 1.94 -1.44
C TYR A 28 3.82 1.96 -2.90
N ASP A 29 3.13 2.75 -3.73
CA ASP A 29 3.53 2.92 -5.12
C ASP A 29 4.95 3.43 -5.23
N LYS A 30 5.31 4.41 -4.40
CA LYS A 30 6.65 4.98 -4.40
C LYS A 30 7.67 3.95 -3.93
N LYS A 31 7.35 3.20 -2.88
CA LYS A 31 8.25 2.16 -2.39
C LYS A 31 8.51 1.10 -3.46
N ALA A 32 7.47 0.67 -4.14
CA ALA A 32 7.59 -0.35 -5.18
C ALA A 32 8.41 0.16 -6.36
N ALA A 33 8.15 1.38 -6.79
CA ALA A 33 8.90 2.00 -7.89
C ALA A 33 10.36 2.15 -7.55
N THR A 34 10.66 2.52 -6.32
CA THR A 34 12.05 2.67 -5.86
C THR A 34 12.77 1.32 -5.88
N ALA A 35 12.12 0.27 -5.39
CA ALA A 35 12.70 -1.07 -5.39
C ALA A 35 12.96 -1.55 -6.82
N ALA A 36 11.99 -1.36 -7.71
CA ALA A 36 12.12 -1.76 -9.10
C ALA A 36 13.23 -0.98 -9.81
N GLY A 37 13.28 0.33 -9.56
CA GLY A 37 14.32 1.18 -10.15
C GLY A 37 15.72 0.83 -9.67
N ALA A 38 15.83 0.32 -8.46
CA ALA A 38 17.11 -0.13 -7.91
C ALA A 38 17.47 -1.56 -8.32
N GLY A 39 16.59 -2.23 -9.06
CA GLY A 39 16.85 -3.59 -9.53
C GLY A 39 16.78 -4.64 -8.43
N GLN A 40 16.08 -4.38 -7.34
CA GLN A 40 15.98 -5.35 -6.25
C GLN A 40 15.16 -6.55 -6.68
N GLN A 41 15.71 -7.74 -6.48
CA GLN A 41 15.01 -8.98 -6.82
C GLN A 41 14.07 -9.42 -5.72
N THR A 42 14.43 -9.18 -4.48
CA THR A 42 13.64 -9.52 -3.31
C THR A 42 13.64 -8.34 -2.38
N ILE A 43 12.48 -8.02 -1.83
CA ILE A 43 12.37 -6.92 -0.88
C ILE A 43 11.34 -7.26 0.18
N SER A 44 11.65 -6.94 1.42
CA SER A 44 10.68 -7.03 2.52
C SER A 44 10.38 -5.63 3.02
N ILE A 45 9.10 -5.39 3.27
CA ILE A 45 8.66 -4.12 3.83
C ILE A 45 7.79 -4.36 5.05
N TYR A 46 7.68 -3.34 5.87
CA TYR A 46 6.77 -3.36 7.00
C TYR A 46 5.50 -2.60 6.64
N VAL A 47 4.36 -3.25 6.82
CA VAL A 47 3.05 -2.64 6.60
C VAL A 47 2.45 -2.37 7.97
N ASP A 48 2.39 -1.10 8.33
CA ASP A 48 1.90 -0.68 9.63
C ASP A 48 0.38 -0.78 9.66
N VAL A 49 -0.17 -1.15 10.82
CA VAL A 49 -1.61 -1.27 11.02
C VAL A 49 -2.04 -0.31 12.11
N ASP A 50 -2.93 0.60 11.77
CA ASP A 50 -3.45 1.55 12.74
C ASP A 50 -4.29 0.86 13.78
N LEU A 51 -4.28 1.42 14.98
CA LEU A 51 -4.98 0.85 16.11
C LEU A 51 -6.45 0.57 15.85
N GLY A 52 -7.11 1.41 15.09
CA GLY A 52 -8.53 1.24 14.81
C GLY A 52 -8.82 0.38 13.60
N ALA A 53 -7.80 -0.06 12.89
CA ALA A 53 -7.98 -0.65 11.57
C ALA A 53 -8.11 -2.17 11.57
N ARG A 54 -7.83 -2.81 12.60
CA ARG A 54 -7.83 -4.24 12.84
C ARG A 54 -8.09 -5.13 11.65
N LYS A 55 -9.32 -5.66 11.52
CA LYS A 55 -9.56 -6.67 10.48
C LYS A 55 -9.58 -6.09 9.09
N SER A 56 -10.64 -5.36 8.74
CA SER A 56 -10.80 -4.89 7.37
C SER A 56 -9.75 -3.85 7.01
N GLY A 57 -9.43 -2.96 7.94
CA GLY A 57 -8.40 -1.95 7.68
C GLY A 57 -7.03 -2.55 7.45
N SER A 58 -6.70 -3.61 8.19
CA SER A 58 -5.42 -4.31 8.00
C SER A 58 -5.35 -4.97 6.63
N ALA A 59 -6.44 -5.61 6.22
CA ALA A 59 -6.50 -6.23 4.90
C ALA A 59 -6.40 -5.18 3.79
N ASP A 60 -7.05 -4.05 3.97
CA ASP A 60 -6.99 -2.95 3.00
C ASP A 60 -5.56 -2.43 2.83
N GLU A 61 -4.85 -2.26 3.93
CA GLU A 61 -3.45 -1.84 3.90
C GLU A 61 -2.59 -2.85 3.14
N LEU A 62 -2.76 -4.14 3.46
CA LEU A 62 -2.03 -5.18 2.75
C LEU A 62 -2.32 -5.15 1.26
N ASN A 63 -3.59 -5.00 0.91
CA ASN A 63 -4.00 -4.99 -0.49
C ASN A 63 -3.43 -3.80 -1.24
N GLN A 64 -3.33 -2.65 -0.61
CA GLN A 64 -2.71 -1.49 -1.23
C GLN A 64 -1.24 -1.74 -1.52
N SER A 65 -0.53 -2.34 -0.56
CA SER A 65 0.86 -2.72 -0.76
C SER A 65 1.01 -3.74 -1.89
N HIS A 66 0.16 -4.76 -1.89
CA HIS A 66 0.21 -5.81 -2.93
C HIS A 66 -0.02 -5.23 -4.32
N ARG A 67 -1.02 -4.34 -4.45
CA ARG A 67 -1.30 -3.70 -5.75
C ARG A 67 -0.09 -2.93 -6.26
N ALA A 68 0.54 -2.16 -5.38
CA ALA A 68 1.69 -1.36 -5.76
C ALA A 68 2.84 -2.22 -6.25
N PHE A 69 3.17 -3.26 -5.51
CA PHE A 69 4.28 -4.13 -5.87
C PHE A 69 3.97 -4.97 -7.10
N ASN A 70 2.73 -5.45 -7.22
CA ASN A 70 2.33 -6.17 -8.44
C ASN A 70 2.49 -5.29 -9.68
N ALA A 71 2.10 -4.03 -9.57
CA ALA A 71 2.22 -3.10 -10.69
C ALA A 71 3.68 -2.83 -11.08
N SER A 72 4.61 -3.00 -10.16
CA SER A 72 6.04 -2.81 -10.41
C SER A 72 6.76 -4.13 -10.73
N GLY A 73 6.03 -5.22 -10.92
CA GLY A 73 6.60 -6.48 -11.38
C GLY A 73 6.96 -7.45 -10.30
N TYR A 74 6.43 -7.29 -9.10
CA TYR A 74 6.70 -8.19 -7.98
C TYR A 74 5.49 -9.02 -7.62
N ASP A 75 5.75 -10.20 -7.06
CA ASP A 75 4.72 -11.06 -6.46
C ASP A 75 4.95 -11.16 -4.96
N VAL A 76 3.86 -11.19 -4.21
CA VAL A 76 3.96 -11.42 -2.78
C VAL A 76 4.25 -12.90 -2.52
N VAL A 77 5.22 -13.17 -1.66
CA VAL A 77 5.56 -14.53 -1.31
C VAL A 77 5.43 -14.82 0.18
N SER A 78 5.33 -13.81 1.01
CA SER A 78 5.25 -14.03 2.46
C SER A 78 4.60 -12.82 3.12
N VAL A 79 3.71 -13.11 4.07
CA VAL A 79 3.10 -12.09 4.94
C VAL A 79 3.16 -12.65 6.35
N VAL A 80 3.87 -11.94 7.24
CA VAL A 80 4.05 -12.37 8.62
C VAL A 80 3.58 -11.27 9.55
N GLY A 81 2.66 -11.59 10.44
CA GLY A 81 2.18 -10.64 11.43
C GLY A 81 3.25 -10.36 12.49
N TYR A 82 3.32 -9.11 12.90
CA TYR A 82 4.18 -8.68 13.98
C TYR A 82 3.33 -8.19 15.15
N THR A 83 3.51 -8.78 16.31
CA THR A 83 2.74 -8.43 17.50
C THR A 83 3.67 -8.01 18.63
N GLU A 84 3.16 -7.13 19.49
CA GLU A 84 3.83 -6.74 20.73
C GLU A 84 2.79 -6.77 21.84
N ASN A 85 3.11 -7.43 22.93
CA ASN A 85 2.21 -7.54 24.07
C ASN A 85 0.83 -8.07 23.68
N GLY A 86 0.78 -8.99 22.72
CA GLY A 86 -0.44 -9.58 22.24
C GLY A 86 -1.22 -8.75 21.23
N ASP A 87 -0.76 -7.56 20.91
CA ASP A 87 -1.44 -6.69 19.95
C ASP A 87 -0.72 -6.70 18.59
N LEU A 88 -1.49 -6.87 17.54
CA LEU A 88 -0.96 -6.83 16.18
C LEU A 88 -0.52 -5.40 15.87
N GLN A 89 0.74 -5.25 15.49
CA GLN A 89 1.31 -3.97 15.14
C GLN A 89 1.36 -3.75 13.64
N GLY A 90 1.56 -4.80 12.87
CA GLY A 90 1.66 -4.71 11.43
C GLY A 90 2.13 -6.03 10.85
N PHE A 91 2.63 -5.95 9.63
CA PHE A 91 3.07 -7.14 8.91
C PHE A 91 4.41 -6.89 8.24
N PHE A 92 5.25 -7.92 8.24
CA PHE A 92 6.40 -7.95 7.36
C PHE A 92 5.99 -8.70 6.11
N VAL A 93 6.12 -8.06 4.97
CA VAL A 93 5.69 -8.59 3.69
C VAL A 93 6.89 -8.70 2.78
N THR A 94 7.07 -9.86 2.17
CA THR A 94 8.18 -10.09 1.26
C THR A 94 7.65 -10.26 -0.15
N TYR A 95 8.31 -9.57 -1.08
CA TYR A 95 7.98 -9.59 -2.50
C TYR A 95 9.18 -10.06 -3.29
N VAL A 96 8.92 -10.81 -4.35
CA VAL A 96 9.96 -11.28 -5.27
C VAL A 96 9.61 -10.85 -6.67
N ARG A 97 10.60 -10.35 -7.39
CA ARG A 97 10.42 -9.88 -8.75
C ARG A 97 10.12 -11.06 -9.69
N ARG A 98 9.12 -10.86 -10.54
CA ARG A 98 8.78 -11.85 -11.57
C ARG A 98 9.84 -11.96 -12.64
#